data_73af65866ebf71a801cd03224a6611c9
#
_entry.id   73af65866ebf71a801cd03224a6611c9
#
_cell.length_a   1.000
_cell.length_b   1.000
_cell.length_c   1.000
_cell.angle_alpha   90.00
_cell.angle_beta   90.00
_cell.angle_gamma   90.00
#
_symmetry.space_group_name_H-M   'P 1'
#
loop_
_entity.id
_entity.type
_entity.pdbx_description
1 polymer ?
#
loop_
_entity_poly.entity_id
_entity_poly.type
_entity_poly.pdbx_seq_one_letter_code
_entity_poly.pdbx_strand_id
1 'polypeptide(L)'
;LGTKILRTDEVKFHDAPVSLEKKVYVLLNKPKDYVTTSDDPQQRKTVMDLVKDVCPERIYPVGRLDRNTTGVLLLTNDGDLASKLTHPKFLKKKVYHVHLDRNVTAHDLQQIRDGITLEDGEIKADAVEYADDNDKAQVGIEIHSGKNRIVRRIFESLGYRVTKLDRVQFAGLTKKNLRRGDWRFLTEKEV
;
A
#
# COMPACT_ATOMS: atom_id res chain seq x y z
N LEU A 1 -15.81 1.67 14.64
CA LEU A 1 -16.17 1.50 14.81
C LEU A 1 -16.91 1.61 14.93
N GLY A 2 -16.56 1.51 14.73
CA GLY A 2 -17.24 1.58 14.86
C GLY A 2 -18.06 1.27 14.74
N THR A 3 -18.10 1.21 14.59
CA THR A 3 -18.91 0.94 14.66
C THR A 3 -19.70 0.58 14.90
N LYS A 4 -19.70 0.61 15.16
CA LYS A 4 -20.51 0.35 15.59
C LYS A 4 -21.50 0.57 15.83
N ILE A 5 -21.58 0.80 15.74
CA ILE A 5 -22.56 0.99 15.96
C ILE A 5 -23.27 1.12 15.76
N LEU A 6 -23.24 1.25 15.46
CA LEU A 6 -24.12 1.40 15.18
C LEU A 6 -24.66 0.98 14.70
N ARG A 7 -24.45 0.62 14.58
CA ARG A 7 -25.07 0.18 14.07
C ARG A 7 -25.93 -0.43 13.74
N THR A 8 -26.00 -0.54 13.66
CA THR A 8 -26.81 -1.47 13.06
C THR A 8 -28.27 -1.49 13.37
N ASP A 9 -28.64 -1.33 14.48
CA ASP A 9 -30.01 -1.44 14.85
C ASP A 9 -30.85 -0.51 14.11
N GLU A 10 -30.33 0.62 13.89
CA GLU A 10 -31.07 1.56 13.17
C GLU A 10 -30.96 1.39 11.74
N VAL A 11 -30.50 0.33 11.37
CA VAL A 11 -30.31 0.02 10.01
C VAL A 11 -31.58 0.03 9.24
N LYS A 12 -32.64 -0.25 9.87
CA LYS A 12 -33.90 -0.22 9.19
C LYS A 12 -34.46 1.14 9.20
N PHE A 13 -34.79 1.65 8.05
CA PHE A 13 -35.43 2.90 7.90
C PHE A 13 -36.78 2.65 7.38
N HIS A 14 -37.80 2.86 8.20
CA HIS A 14 -39.15 2.66 7.84
C HIS A 14 -39.33 1.22 7.44
N ASP A 15 -39.85 1.02 6.30
CA ASP A 15 -40.17 -0.27 5.82
C ASP A 15 -39.12 -0.79 4.86
N ALA A 16 -38.12 -0.01 4.57
CA ALA A 16 -37.12 -0.41 3.64
C ALA A 16 -35.85 -0.76 4.40
N PRO A 17 -35.62 -2.01 4.66
CA PRO A 17 -34.42 -2.38 5.35
C PRO A 17 -33.21 -2.03 4.49
N VAL A 18 -32.34 -1.26 5.07
CA VAL A 18 -31.10 -0.93 4.41
C VAL A 18 -30.10 -2.02 4.73
N SER A 19 -29.59 -2.64 3.70
CA SER A 19 -28.56 -3.64 3.88
C SER A 19 -27.26 -2.94 4.20
N LEU A 20 -26.90 -2.95 5.47
CA LEU A 20 -25.62 -2.41 5.88
C LEU A 20 -24.65 -3.54 6.05
N GLU A 21 -23.77 -3.68 5.10
CA GLU A 21 -22.73 -4.65 5.24
C GLU A 21 -21.81 -4.28 6.39
N LYS A 22 -21.39 -5.28 7.13
CA LYS A 22 -20.39 -5.09 8.16
C LYS A 22 -19.11 -4.56 7.50
N LYS A 23 -18.48 -3.55 8.08
CA LYS A 23 -17.22 -3.06 7.58
C LYS A 23 -16.11 -4.04 7.91
N VAL A 24 -15.33 -4.40 6.91
CA VAL A 24 -14.25 -5.38 7.04
C VAL A 24 -12.95 -4.75 6.58
N TYR A 25 -11.89 -4.98 7.32
CA TYR A 25 -10.56 -4.44 7.02
C TYR A 25 -9.55 -5.59 7.08
N VAL A 26 -8.93 -5.87 5.95
CA VAL A 26 -7.96 -6.97 5.83
C VAL A 26 -6.62 -6.39 5.38
N LEU A 27 -5.58 -6.76 6.10
CA LEU A 27 -4.22 -6.39 5.74
C LEU A 27 -3.53 -7.60 5.15
N LEU A 28 -3.10 -7.47 3.91
CA LEU A 28 -2.42 -8.52 3.17
C LEU A 28 -0.95 -8.19 3.00
N ASN A 29 -0.09 -9.17 3.17
CA ASN A 29 1.29 -9.05 2.73
C ASN A 29 1.36 -9.62 1.32
N LYS A 30 1.20 -8.74 0.34
CA LYS A 30 1.09 -9.12 -1.06
C LYS A 30 2.38 -9.75 -1.57
N PRO A 31 2.32 -10.95 -2.13
CA PRO A 31 3.50 -11.54 -2.77
C PRO A 31 3.71 -10.97 -4.16
N LYS A 32 4.87 -11.25 -4.73
CA LYS A 32 5.20 -10.90 -6.10
C LYS A 32 4.29 -11.65 -7.08
N ASP A 33 4.10 -11.10 -8.24
CA ASP A 33 3.38 -11.70 -9.38
C ASP A 33 1.86 -11.71 -9.25
N TYR A 34 1.30 -11.03 -8.24
CA TYR A 34 -0.14 -10.83 -8.13
C TYR A 34 -0.48 -9.38 -8.45
N VAL A 35 -1.51 -9.17 -9.28
CA VAL A 35 -1.95 -7.83 -9.62
C VAL A 35 -3.01 -7.35 -8.64
N THR A 36 -3.04 -6.03 -8.39
CA THR A 36 -3.98 -5.43 -7.44
C THR A 36 -5.22 -4.93 -8.17
N THR A 37 -6.02 -5.88 -8.62
CA THR A 37 -7.30 -5.54 -9.22
C THR A 37 -8.31 -6.57 -8.80
N SER A 38 -9.58 -6.19 -8.79
CA SER A 38 -10.65 -7.13 -8.51
C SER A 38 -11.08 -7.89 -9.76
N ASP A 39 -10.72 -7.38 -10.94
CA ASP A 39 -11.07 -8.00 -12.21
C ASP A 39 -9.95 -7.73 -13.21
N ASP A 40 -9.30 -8.78 -13.67
CA ASP A 40 -8.19 -8.67 -14.61
C ASP A 40 -8.59 -9.26 -15.96
N PRO A 41 -8.72 -8.42 -16.99
CA PRO A 41 -9.07 -8.93 -18.33
C PRO A 41 -8.05 -9.90 -18.90
N GLN A 42 -6.81 -9.87 -18.41
CA GLN A 42 -5.76 -10.81 -18.83
C GLN A 42 -5.75 -12.08 -17.99
N GLN A 43 -6.66 -12.19 -17.06
CA GLN A 43 -6.81 -13.36 -16.19
C GLN A 43 -5.54 -13.76 -15.46
N ARG A 44 -4.73 -12.76 -15.08
CA ARG A 44 -3.55 -12.99 -14.25
C ARG A 44 -3.99 -13.26 -12.81
N LYS A 45 -3.08 -13.81 -12.02
CA LYS A 45 -3.35 -13.96 -10.59
C LYS A 45 -3.57 -12.60 -9.95
N THR A 46 -4.64 -12.46 -9.19
CA THR A 46 -4.95 -11.20 -8.51
C THR A 46 -4.91 -11.39 -7.01
N VAL A 47 -4.79 -10.27 -6.29
CA VAL A 47 -4.81 -10.32 -4.82
C VAL A 47 -6.15 -10.85 -4.32
N MET A 48 -7.21 -10.76 -5.12
CA MET A 48 -8.50 -11.30 -4.73
C MET A 48 -8.46 -12.83 -4.58
N ASP A 49 -7.60 -13.50 -5.33
CA ASP A 49 -7.43 -14.95 -5.20
C ASP A 49 -6.91 -15.34 -3.83
N LEU A 50 -6.16 -14.45 -3.19
CA LEU A 50 -5.57 -14.70 -1.88
C LEU A 50 -6.54 -14.46 -0.74
N VAL A 51 -7.60 -13.70 -0.97
CA VAL A 51 -8.53 -13.28 0.09
C VAL A 51 -9.98 -13.66 -0.22
N LYS A 52 -10.20 -14.49 -1.22
CA LYS A 52 -11.57 -14.78 -1.69
C LYS A 52 -12.46 -15.42 -0.63
N ASP A 53 -11.90 -16.17 0.28
CA ASP A 53 -12.68 -16.89 1.29
C ASP A 53 -12.49 -16.31 2.70
N VAL A 54 -11.96 -15.08 2.79
CA VAL A 54 -11.66 -14.45 4.07
C VAL A 54 -12.92 -14.06 4.82
N CYS A 55 -13.92 -13.58 4.10
CA CYS A 55 -15.17 -13.13 4.69
C CYS A 55 -16.27 -13.16 3.63
N PRO A 56 -17.55 -13.16 4.05
CA PRO A 56 -18.65 -13.15 3.08
C PRO A 56 -18.82 -11.79 2.39
N GLU A 57 -18.35 -10.71 3.03
CA GLU A 57 -18.45 -9.39 2.46
C GLU A 57 -17.50 -9.24 1.29
N ARG A 58 -17.90 -8.42 0.33
CA ARG A 58 -17.05 -8.13 -0.81
C ARG A 58 -16.06 -7.02 -0.46
N ILE A 59 -14.78 -7.34 -0.47
CA ILE A 59 -13.72 -6.38 -0.19
C ILE A 59 -12.88 -6.17 -1.44
N TYR A 60 -12.19 -5.04 -1.51
CA TYR A 60 -11.34 -4.69 -2.63
C TYR A 60 -10.12 -3.90 -2.17
N PRO A 61 -9.05 -3.91 -2.97
CA PRO A 61 -7.82 -3.26 -2.54
C PRO A 61 -7.95 -1.73 -2.49
N VAL A 62 -7.30 -1.16 -1.48
CA VAL A 62 -7.18 0.28 -1.32
C VAL A 62 -5.88 0.71 -1.99
N GLY A 63 -6.01 1.39 -3.12
CA GLY A 63 -4.84 1.74 -3.91
C GLY A 63 -4.27 0.55 -4.65
N ARG A 64 -3.04 0.68 -5.10
CA ARG A 64 -2.42 -0.32 -5.96
C ARG A 64 -0.96 -0.53 -5.59
N LEU A 65 -0.52 -1.77 -5.74
CA LEU A 65 0.88 -2.14 -5.79
C LEU A 65 1.11 -2.82 -7.13
N ASP A 66 2.24 -2.52 -7.77
CA ASP A 66 2.58 -3.17 -9.03
C ASP A 66 2.69 -4.67 -8.85
N ARG A 67 2.54 -5.40 -9.95
CA ARG A 67 2.67 -6.86 -9.93
C ARG A 67 3.97 -7.31 -9.29
N ASN A 68 5.07 -6.59 -9.54
CA ASN A 68 6.39 -6.94 -9.04
C ASN A 68 6.71 -6.30 -7.68
N THR A 69 5.79 -5.55 -7.10
CA THR A 69 5.98 -4.94 -5.79
C THR A 69 5.29 -5.81 -4.74
N THR A 70 5.98 -6.02 -3.62
CA THR A 70 5.43 -6.80 -2.51
C THR A 70 5.07 -5.88 -1.37
N GLY A 71 4.39 -6.44 -0.36
CA GLY A 71 4.22 -5.75 0.90
C GLY A 71 2.78 -5.44 1.29
N VAL A 72 2.66 -4.46 2.15
CA VAL A 72 1.40 -4.13 2.83
C VAL A 72 0.36 -3.61 1.85
N LEU A 73 -0.79 -4.26 1.81
CA LEU A 73 -1.93 -3.86 1.01
C LEU A 73 -3.19 -4.00 1.87
N LEU A 74 -3.96 -2.93 1.94
CA LEU A 74 -5.22 -2.93 2.66
C LEU A 74 -6.35 -3.25 1.71
N LEU A 75 -7.26 -4.14 2.13
CA LEU A 75 -8.49 -4.44 1.40
C LEU A 75 -9.66 -4.20 2.34
N THR A 76 -10.70 -3.57 1.82
CA THR A 76 -11.86 -3.22 2.66
C THR A 76 -13.10 -3.00 1.79
N ASN A 77 -14.26 -3.08 2.43
CA ASN A 77 -15.51 -2.64 1.83
C ASN A 77 -15.93 -1.25 2.35
N ASP A 78 -15.07 -0.60 3.13
CA ASP A 78 -15.34 0.75 3.65
C ASP A 78 -14.92 1.78 2.60
N GLY A 79 -15.87 2.16 1.74
CA GLY A 79 -15.59 3.08 0.64
C GLY A 79 -15.16 4.46 1.10
N ASP A 80 -15.68 4.94 2.22
CA ASP A 80 -15.31 6.26 2.73
C ASP A 80 -13.84 6.27 3.16
N LEU A 81 -13.42 5.24 3.89
CA LEU A 81 -12.03 5.13 4.32
C LEU A 81 -11.11 4.96 3.11
N ALA A 82 -11.49 4.10 2.17
CA ALA A 82 -10.69 3.88 0.97
C ALA A 82 -10.50 5.18 0.19
N SER A 83 -11.56 5.97 0.05
CA SER A 83 -11.49 7.25 -0.65
C SER A 83 -10.55 8.22 0.06
N LYS A 84 -10.62 8.28 1.38
CA LYS A 84 -9.73 9.16 2.15
C LYS A 84 -8.27 8.75 2.03
N LEU A 85 -8.00 7.46 2.05
CA LEU A 85 -6.63 6.96 2.00
C LEU A 85 -6.01 7.13 0.62
N THR A 86 -6.81 7.23 -0.43
CA THR A 86 -6.30 7.36 -1.80
C THR A 86 -6.46 8.76 -2.37
N HIS A 87 -7.16 9.65 -1.67
CA HIS A 87 -7.42 11.01 -2.17
C HIS A 87 -6.13 11.84 -2.16
N PRO A 88 -5.85 12.60 -3.24
CA PRO A 88 -4.61 13.38 -3.30
C PRO A 88 -4.41 14.38 -2.17
N LYS A 89 -5.49 14.89 -1.58
CA LYS A 89 -5.39 15.83 -0.44
C LYS A 89 -4.99 15.15 0.86
N PHE A 90 -5.18 13.84 0.97
CA PHE A 90 -4.98 13.11 2.22
C PHE A 90 -3.97 12.00 2.04
N LEU A 91 -2.97 12.21 1.20
CA LEU A 91 -1.95 11.20 0.93
C LEU A 91 -1.30 10.76 2.23
N LYS A 92 -1.33 9.46 2.45
CA LYS A 92 -0.75 8.87 3.65
C LYS A 92 0.68 8.46 3.39
N LYS A 93 1.44 8.44 4.47
CA LYS A 93 2.83 8.04 4.44
C LYS A 93 2.97 6.57 4.09
N LYS A 94 3.93 6.29 3.22
CA LYS A 94 4.30 4.93 2.82
C LYS A 94 5.78 4.76 3.03
N VAL A 95 6.18 3.60 3.52
CA VAL A 95 7.59 3.29 3.70
C VAL A 95 7.90 2.07 2.85
N TYR A 96 8.98 2.16 2.08
CA TYR A 96 9.41 1.09 1.19
C TYR A 96 10.82 0.66 1.53
N HIS A 97 11.07 -0.63 1.41
CA HIS A 97 12.41 -1.20 1.41
C HIS A 97 12.76 -1.50 -0.04
N VAL A 98 13.81 -0.87 -0.52
CA VAL A 98 14.20 -0.91 -1.93
C VAL A 98 15.55 -1.61 -2.07
N HIS A 99 15.61 -2.59 -2.95
CA HIS A 99 16.88 -3.22 -3.35
C HIS A 99 17.24 -2.71 -4.73
N LEU A 100 18.47 -2.29 -4.88
CA LEU A 100 18.95 -1.69 -6.12
C LEU A 100 20.07 -2.55 -6.72
N ASP A 101 20.36 -2.30 -7.97
CA ASP A 101 21.33 -3.11 -8.70
C ASP A 101 22.79 -2.80 -8.33
N ARG A 102 23.01 -1.75 -7.55
CA ARG A 102 24.35 -1.39 -7.07
C ARG A 102 24.23 -0.48 -5.86
N ASN A 103 25.36 -0.23 -5.22
CA ASN A 103 25.39 0.65 -4.04
C ASN A 103 24.91 2.06 -4.40
N VAL A 104 24.13 2.65 -3.51
CA VAL A 104 23.62 4.01 -3.67
C VAL A 104 24.59 4.95 -2.95
N THR A 105 24.97 6.03 -3.61
CA THR A 105 25.88 7.01 -3.01
C THR A 105 25.14 7.91 -2.03
N ALA A 106 25.88 8.42 -1.04
CA ALA A 106 25.29 9.39 -0.10
C ALA A 106 24.82 10.65 -0.81
N HIS A 107 25.51 11.04 -1.90
CA HIS A 107 25.12 12.18 -2.72
C HIS A 107 23.73 11.96 -3.33
N ASP A 108 23.48 10.77 -3.87
CA ASP A 108 22.19 10.47 -4.47
C ASP A 108 21.08 10.40 -3.42
N LEU A 109 21.36 9.89 -2.23
CA LEU A 109 20.38 9.94 -1.15
C LEU A 109 20.03 11.38 -0.79
N GLN A 110 21.03 12.27 -0.77
CA GLN A 110 20.78 13.67 -0.47
C GLN A 110 19.93 14.33 -1.56
N GLN A 111 20.15 13.98 -2.82
CA GLN A 111 19.32 14.48 -3.92
C GLN A 111 17.85 14.07 -3.75
N ILE A 112 17.61 12.86 -3.31
CA ILE A 112 16.24 12.38 -3.08
C ILE A 112 15.59 13.18 -1.95
N ARG A 113 16.34 13.50 -0.89
CA ARG A 113 15.83 14.31 0.22
C ARG A 113 15.54 15.75 -0.20
N ASP A 114 16.39 16.30 -1.06
CA ASP A 114 16.27 17.70 -1.49
C ASP A 114 15.23 17.89 -2.58
N GLY A 115 14.95 16.87 -3.35
CA GLY A 115 13.97 16.91 -4.42
C GLY A 115 14.57 16.56 -5.75
N ILE A 116 13.82 15.77 -6.52
CA ILE A 116 14.19 15.35 -7.87
C ILE A 116 13.08 15.76 -8.81
N THR A 117 13.45 16.30 -9.97
CA THR A 117 12.49 16.68 -11.00
C THR A 117 12.27 15.51 -11.94
N LEU A 118 11.02 15.05 -12.00
CA LEU A 118 10.57 14.02 -12.92
C LEU A 118 9.71 14.67 -13.99
N GLU A 119 9.30 13.91 -15.00
CA GLU A 119 8.49 14.44 -16.09
C GLU A 119 7.21 15.12 -15.62
N ASP A 120 6.60 14.59 -14.56
CA ASP A 120 5.33 15.07 -14.04
C ASP A 120 5.48 15.91 -12.77
N GLY A 121 6.67 16.44 -12.52
CA GLY A 121 6.90 17.39 -11.45
C GLY A 121 7.99 16.98 -10.50
N GLU A 122 8.24 17.86 -9.52
CA GLU A 122 9.24 17.61 -8.50
C GLU A 122 8.69 16.68 -7.43
N ILE A 123 9.55 15.81 -6.92
CA ILE A 123 9.22 14.89 -5.85
C ILE A 123 10.39 14.80 -4.90
N LYS A 124 10.11 14.77 -3.61
CA LYS A 124 11.14 14.53 -2.60
C LYS A 124 10.61 13.51 -1.60
N ALA A 125 11.52 12.75 -1.02
CA ALA A 125 11.16 11.82 0.02
C ALA A 125 11.07 12.54 1.35
N ASP A 126 10.18 12.08 2.23
CA ASP A 126 10.11 12.57 3.60
C ASP A 126 11.33 12.12 4.40
N ALA A 127 11.83 10.92 4.08
CA ALA A 127 13.07 10.39 4.64
C ALA A 127 13.62 9.35 3.67
N VAL A 128 14.92 9.24 3.62
CA VAL A 128 15.58 8.18 2.84
C VAL A 128 16.93 7.91 3.50
N GLU A 129 17.25 6.62 3.68
CA GLU A 129 18.50 6.22 4.31
C GLU A 129 18.82 4.78 3.94
N TYR A 130 20.03 4.37 4.20
CA TYR A 130 20.41 2.97 4.00
C TYR A 130 19.60 2.09 4.96
N ALA A 131 19.07 1.00 4.43
CA ALA A 131 18.29 0.06 5.23
C ALA A 131 19.19 -0.98 5.93
N ASP A 132 20.42 -1.15 5.44
CA ASP A 132 21.36 -2.13 5.95
C ASP A 132 22.73 -1.47 6.01
N ASP A 133 23.38 -1.52 7.17
CA ASP A 133 24.71 -0.93 7.35
C ASP A 133 25.77 -1.64 6.50
N ASN A 134 25.54 -2.88 6.15
CA ASN A 134 26.52 -3.69 5.41
C ASN A 134 26.21 -3.80 3.93
N ASP A 135 25.09 -3.25 3.47
CA ASP A 135 24.70 -3.35 2.07
C ASP A 135 24.06 -2.03 1.61
N LYS A 136 24.86 -1.21 0.97
CA LYS A 136 24.42 0.12 0.51
C LYS A 136 23.55 0.07 -0.74
N ALA A 137 23.27 -1.10 -1.25
CA ALA A 137 22.26 -1.29 -2.30
C ALA A 137 20.87 -1.44 -1.74
N GLN A 138 20.70 -1.45 -0.42
CA GLN A 138 19.39 -1.50 0.23
C GLN A 138 19.09 -0.17 0.89
N VAL A 139 17.93 0.40 0.55
CA VAL A 139 17.54 1.74 0.98
C VAL A 139 16.12 1.69 1.53
N GLY A 140 15.89 2.41 2.63
CA GLY A 140 14.55 2.65 3.14
C GLY A 140 14.11 4.05 2.71
N ILE A 141 12.92 4.18 2.16
CA ILE A 141 12.39 5.47 1.71
C ILE A 141 10.98 5.67 2.24
N GLU A 142 10.74 6.86 2.78
CA GLU A 142 9.44 7.25 3.28
C GLU A 142 8.92 8.36 2.39
N ILE A 143 7.71 8.20 1.89
CA ILE A 143 7.15 9.12 0.90
C ILE A 143 5.62 9.15 1.03
N HIS A 144 5.02 10.29 0.68
CA HIS A 144 3.57 10.44 0.74
C HIS A 144 2.99 10.84 -0.63
N SER A 145 3.53 10.30 -1.70
CA SER A 145 3.05 10.58 -3.06
C SER A 145 2.13 9.47 -3.55
N GLY A 146 1.11 9.84 -4.31
CA GLY A 146 0.23 8.90 -4.98
C GLY A 146 0.57 8.69 -6.45
N LYS A 147 1.66 9.26 -6.93
CA LYS A 147 2.05 9.14 -8.34
C LYS A 147 2.43 7.70 -8.67
N ASN A 148 2.08 7.31 -9.90
CA ASN A 148 2.31 5.94 -10.36
C ASN A 148 3.80 5.60 -10.39
N ARG A 149 4.16 4.46 -9.81
CA ARG A 149 5.52 3.91 -9.81
C ARG A 149 6.57 4.90 -9.30
N ILE A 150 6.18 5.73 -8.34
CA ILE A 150 7.01 6.89 -7.96
C ILE A 150 8.39 6.47 -7.42
N VAL A 151 8.45 5.45 -6.56
CA VAL A 151 9.72 5.03 -5.97
C VAL A 151 10.66 4.50 -7.06
N ARG A 152 10.13 3.69 -7.99
CA ARG A 152 10.93 3.16 -9.10
C ARG A 152 11.47 4.30 -9.96
N ARG A 153 10.61 5.27 -10.26
CA ARG A 153 11.01 6.41 -11.13
C ARG A 153 12.06 7.28 -10.48
N ILE A 154 11.99 7.46 -9.15
CA ILE A 154 12.99 8.22 -8.43
C ILE A 154 14.39 7.60 -8.63
N PHE A 155 14.51 6.31 -8.36
CA PHE A 155 15.81 5.66 -8.47
C PHE A 155 16.26 5.51 -9.91
N GLU A 156 15.33 5.25 -10.83
CA GLU A 156 15.67 5.15 -12.25
C GLU A 156 16.16 6.48 -12.81
N SER A 157 15.65 7.60 -12.33
CA SER A 157 16.10 8.92 -12.76
C SER A 157 17.56 9.18 -12.38
N LEU A 158 18.05 8.50 -11.35
CA LEU A 158 19.44 8.60 -10.90
C LEU A 158 20.31 7.50 -11.50
N GLY A 159 19.75 6.68 -12.39
CA GLY A 159 20.52 5.66 -13.08
C GLY A 159 20.53 4.31 -12.39
N TYR A 160 19.76 4.10 -11.35
CA TYR A 160 19.66 2.80 -10.68
C TYR A 160 18.52 1.98 -11.24
N ARG A 161 18.62 0.67 -11.09
CA ARG A 161 17.52 -0.24 -11.38
C ARG A 161 17.04 -0.85 -10.08
N VAL A 162 15.74 -0.81 -9.86
CA VAL A 162 15.12 -1.40 -8.68
C VAL A 162 14.94 -2.89 -8.93
N THR A 163 15.62 -3.72 -8.13
CA THR A 163 15.55 -5.16 -8.27
C THR A 163 14.46 -5.78 -7.40
N LYS A 164 14.18 -5.17 -6.24
CA LYS A 164 13.09 -5.58 -5.37
C LYS A 164 12.50 -4.34 -4.72
N LEU A 165 11.19 -4.32 -4.59
CA LEU A 165 10.47 -3.22 -3.95
C LEU A 165 9.40 -3.79 -3.04
N ASP A 166 9.48 -3.45 -1.77
CA ASP A 166 8.61 -3.98 -0.74
C ASP A 166 8.03 -2.83 0.09
N ARG A 167 6.71 -2.68 0.07
CA ARG A 167 6.07 -1.67 0.90
C ARG A 167 5.91 -2.23 2.32
N VAL A 168 6.66 -1.68 3.25
CA VAL A 168 6.69 -2.19 4.62
C VAL A 168 5.73 -1.46 5.54
N GLN A 169 5.24 -0.29 5.14
CA GLN A 169 4.27 0.46 5.92
C GLN A 169 3.38 1.32 5.03
N PHE A 170 2.10 1.36 5.34
CA PHE A 170 1.12 2.20 4.68
C PHE A 170 0.16 2.75 5.72
N ALA A 171 0.09 4.09 5.83
CA ALA A 171 -0.83 4.76 6.75
C ALA A 171 -0.73 4.22 8.19
N GLY A 172 0.50 3.92 8.63
CA GLY A 172 0.74 3.39 9.97
C GLY A 172 0.57 1.88 10.10
N LEU A 173 0.09 1.20 9.07
CA LEU A 173 -0.11 -0.25 9.10
C LEU A 173 1.15 -0.97 8.64
N THR A 174 1.58 -1.96 9.40
CA THR A 174 2.78 -2.75 9.07
C THR A 174 2.42 -4.21 8.90
N LYS A 175 3.28 -4.95 8.20
CA LYS A 175 3.07 -6.38 7.97
C LYS A 175 3.68 -7.25 9.07
N LYS A 176 3.77 -6.73 10.27
CA LYS A 176 4.35 -7.44 11.40
C LYS A 176 3.75 -8.84 11.53
N ASN A 177 4.62 -9.84 11.57
CA ASN A 177 4.25 -11.25 11.72
C ASN A 177 3.47 -11.85 10.52
N LEU A 178 3.40 -11.14 9.40
CA LEU A 178 2.78 -11.68 8.19
C LEU A 178 3.85 -12.11 7.19
N ARG A 179 3.75 -13.35 6.75
CA ARG A 179 4.58 -13.84 5.65
C ARG A 179 3.94 -13.49 4.32
N ARG A 180 4.65 -13.65 3.23
CA ARG A 180 4.13 -13.38 1.91
C ARG A 180 2.89 -14.21 1.63
N GLY A 181 1.82 -13.55 1.22
CA GLY A 181 0.54 -14.21 0.98
C GLY A 181 -0.36 -14.29 2.19
N ASP A 182 0.17 -14.05 3.38
CA ASP A 182 -0.62 -14.06 4.60
C ASP A 182 -1.43 -12.77 4.74
N TRP A 183 -2.55 -12.88 5.43
CA TRP A 183 -3.41 -11.74 5.72
C TRP A 183 -3.89 -11.80 7.16
N ARG A 184 -4.37 -10.66 7.66
CA ARG A 184 -5.02 -10.58 8.98
C ARG A 184 -6.06 -9.49 8.95
N PHE A 185 -7.01 -9.55 9.87
CA PHE A 185 -7.91 -8.43 10.08
C PHE A 185 -7.19 -7.34 10.85
N LEU A 186 -7.62 -6.10 10.66
CA LEU A 186 -7.09 -5.01 11.46
C LEU A 186 -7.63 -5.08 12.88
N THR A 187 -6.84 -4.59 13.83
CA THR A 187 -7.30 -4.42 15.20
C THR A 187 -8.14 -3.15 15.29
N GLU A 188 -8.91 -3.03 16.37
CA GLU A 188 -9.71 -1.83 16.59
C GLU A 188 -8.87 -0.56 16.60
N LYS A 189 -7.66 -0.63 17.13
CA LYS A 189 -6.77 0.52 17.19
C LYS A 189 -6.27 0.95 15.81
N GLU A 190 -6.23 0.03 14.87
CA GLU A 190 -5.73 0.30 13.54
C GLU A 190 -6.78 0.94 12.62
N VAL A 191 -8.03 0.75 12.93
CA VAL A 191 -9.13 1.33 12.15
C VAL A 191 -9.39 2.82 12.53
#